data_648b8957b8dea752c4de1ecf4c89d0fd
#
_entry.id   648b8957b8dea752c4de1ecf4c89d0fd
#
_cell.length_a   1.000
_cell.length_b   1.000
_cell.length_c   1.000
_cell.angle_alpha   90.00
_cell.angle_beta   90.00
_cell.angle_gamma   90.00
#
_symmetry.space_group_name_H-M   'P 1'
#
loop_
_entity.id
_entity.type
_entity.pdbx_description
1 polymer ?
#
loop_
_entity_poly.entity_id
_entity_poly.type
_entity_poly.pdbx_seq_one_letter_code
_entity_poly.pdbx_strand_id
1 'polypeptide(L)'
;MKKLITLILFVFSMVAVQAQDSLPDPNIPLDKESKTIKFSGVVHEKGTKNELFNRCVYWLNGYYKSPTRVTQIRDVATGKILGKHSFPLYTFDTVSNTNIKTAKVNYTFTVMFKDGRYKWQIDELEVISNKKVPLEEMINKNDPRYKKEWKSYLTQIADFIKSWSDNLEEKMKPEDAKKEKDDDW
;
A
#
# COMPACT_ATOMS: atom_id res chain seq x y z
N MET A 1 18.87 47.17 -41.11
CA MET A 1 19.34 46.52 -39.88
C MET A 1 18.28 46.42 -38.74
N LYS A 2 17.24 47.26 -38.75
CA LYS A 2 16.17 47.18 -37.69
C LYS A 2 15.12 46.06 -37.84
N LYS A 3 15.00 45.44 -39.02
CA LYS A 3 14.03 44.38 -39.28
C LYS A 3 14.54 42.95 -38.96
N LEU A 4 15.84 42.80 -38.72
CA LEU A 4 16.44 41.48 -38.41
C LEU A 4 16.39 41.16 -36.90
N ILE A 5 16.28 42.19 -36.04
CA ILE A 5 16.26 42.03 -34.59
C ILE A 5 14.87 41.57 -34.07
N THR A 6 13.80 41.91 -34.81
CA THR A 6 12.42 41.53 -34.42
C THR A 6 12.11 40.06 -34.65
N LEU A 7 12.84 39.37 -35.54
CA LEU A 7 12.62 37.97 -35.84
C LEU A 7 13.26 37.03 -34.81
N ILE A 8 14.30 37.47 -34.13
CA ILE A 8 15.04 36.67 -33.12
C ILE A 8 14.29 36.62 -31.78
N LEU A 9 13.44 37.60 -31.47
CA LEU A 9 12.68 37.64 -30.21
C LEU A 9 11.46 36.74 -30.20
N PHE A 10 11.02 36.22 -31.33
CA PHE A 10 9.80 35.39 -31.42
C PHE A 10 10.07 33.88 -31.37
N VAL A 11 11.31 33.44 -31.43
CA VAL A 11 11.70 32.03 -31.40
C VAL A 11 11.93 31.50 -29.96
N PHE A 12 11.96 32.38 -28.95
CA PHE A 12 12.31 32.00 -27.58
C PHE A 12 11.12 31.71 -26.65
N SER A 13 9.89 31.68 -27.17
CA SER A 13 8.68 31.54 -26.33
C SER A 13 7.96 30.19 -26.41
N MET A 14 8.60 29.14 -26.94
CA MET A 14 8.05 27.77 -26.92
C MET A 14 8.91 26.79 -26.14
N VAL A 15 9.39 27.19 -24.97
CA VAL A 15 9.69 26.18 -23.96
C VAL A 15 8.36 25.89 -23.25
N ALA A 16 7.60 24.98 -23.84
CA ALA A 16 6.52 24.35 -23.12
C ALA A 16 7.12 23.68 -21.89
N VAL A 17 6.89 24.28 -20.72
CA VAL A 17 7.12 23.64 -19.44
C VAL A 17 6.20 22.41 -19.45
N GLN A 18 6.74 21.29 -19.84
CA GLN A 18 6.13 20.00 -19.51
C GLN A 18 6.25 19.89 -18.00
N ALA A 19 5.21 20.28 -17.30
CA ALA A 19 5.00 19.91 -15.91
C ALA A 19 5.01 18.38 -15.88
N GLN A 20 6.17 17.81 -15.65
CA GLN A 20 6.34 16.37 -15.52
C GLN A 20 5.53 15.90 -14.34
N ASP A 21 4.78 14.87 -14.57
CA ASP A 21 4.21 13.96 -13.59
C ASP A 21 5.37 13.43 -12.70
N SER A 22 5.70 14.18 -11.67
CA SER A 22 6.97 14.02 -10.91
C SER A 22 6.93 12.92 -9.87
N LEU A 23 5.81 12.18 -9.75
CA LEU A 23 5.76 11.04 -8.86
C LEU A 23 6.48 9.84 -9.51
N PRO A 24 7.43 9.21 -8.82
CA PRO A 24 8.01 7.96 -9.29
C PRO A 24 6.92 6.90 -9.46
N ASP A 25 7.13 5.96 -10.37
CA ASP A 25 6.22 4.83 -10.51
C ASP A 25 6.30 3.97 -9.24
N PRO A 26 5.17 3.70 -8.56
CA PRO A 26 5.18 2.86 -7.37
C PRO A 26 5.58 1.43 -7.73
N ASN A 27 6.40 0.82 -6.88
CA ASN A 27 6.78 -0.58 -7.03
C ASN A 27 5.62 -1.49 -6.64
N ILE A 28 4.81 -1.87 -7.64
CA ILE A 28 3.69 -2.80 -7.46
C ILE A 28 4.14 -4.20 -7.87
N PRO A 29 4.25 -5.15 -6.94
CA PRO A 29 4.74 -6.49 -7.23
C PRO A 29 3.68 -7.32 -7.96
N LEU A 30 3.94 -7.61 -9.24
CA LEU A 30 3.14 -8.49 -10.07
C LEU A 30 3.81 -9.86 -10.14
N ASP A 31 3.12 -10.88 -9.66
CA ASP A 31 3.53 -12.27 -9.86
C ASP A 31 3.43 -12.64 -11.34
N LYS A 32 4.54 -13.10 -11.92
CA LYS A 32 4.64 -13.33 -13.37
C LYS A 32 3.85 -14.55 -13.84
N GLU A 33 3.65 -15.53 -12.98
CA GLU A 33 2.95 -16.78 -13.29
C GLU A 33 1.44 -16.60 -13.13
N SER A 34 1.00 -16.17 -11.94
CA SER A 34 -0.41 -16.00 -11.63
C SER A 34 -1.01 -14.71 -12.21
N LYS A 35 -0.18 -13.76 -12.66
CA LYS A 35 -0.60 -12.42 -13.12
C LYS A 35 -1.40 -11.64 -12.07
N THR A 36 -1.20 -11.96 -10.78
CA THR A 36 -1.86 -11.30 -9.66
C THR A 36 -0.88 -10.41 -8.91
N ILE A 37 -1.40 -9.33 -8.35
CA ILE A 37 -0.63 -8.44 -7.48
C ILE A 37 -0.63 -9.02 -6.07
N LYS A 38 0.58 -9.22 -5.52
CA LYS A 38 0.78 -9.84 -4.23
C LYS A 38 1.94 -9.21 -3.48
N PHE A 39 1.63 -8.42 -2.47
CA PHE A 39 2.62 -7.92 -1.54
C PHE A 39 2.88 -8.97 -0.45
N SER A 40 4.12 -9.24 -0.12
CA SER A 40 4.44 -10.19 0.94
C SER A 40 5.82 -9.97 1.52
N GLY A 41 5.99 -10.37 2.78
CA GLY A 41 7.27 -10.40 3.47
C GLY A 41 7.40 -11.64 4.35
N VAL A 42 8.63 -12.09 4.53
CA VAL A 42 8.99 -13.11 5.53
C VAL A 42 9.85 -12.42 6.57
N VAL A 43 9.42 -12.49 7.83
CA VAL A 43 10.09 -11.87 8.95
C VAL A 43 10.59 -12.96 9.90
N HIS A 44 11.87 -12.91 10.23
CA HIS A 44 12.47 -13.74 11.26
C HIS A 44 12.32 -13.03 12.60
N GLU A 45 11.58 -13.65 13.51
CA GLU A 45 11.28 -13.08 14.81
C GLU A 45 11.29 -14.16 15.89
N LYS A 46 11.87 -13.85 17.06
CA LYS A 46 11.98 -14.77 18.17
C LYS A 46 10.59 -15.18 18.70
N GLY A 47 10.44 -16.47 18.94
CA GLY A 47 9.25 -17.06 19.53
C GLY A 47 8.80 -18.34 18.83
N THR A 48 7.98 -19.10 19.50
CA THR A 48 7.28 -20.26 18.96
C THR A 48 6.16 -19.80 18.03
N LYS A 49 5.65 -20.69 17.20
CA LYS A 49 4.47 -20.45 16.35
C LYS A 49 3.31 -19.85 17.15
N ASN A 50 3.03 -20.40 18.35
CA ASN A 50 1.93 -19.96 19.17
C ASN A 50 2.14 -18.57 19.78
N GLU A 51 3.37 -18.24 20.21
CA GLU A 51 3.71 -16.92 20.70
C GLU A 51 3.57 -15.86 19.61
N LEU A 52 4.11 -16.12 18.42
CA LEU A 52 3.98 -15.22 17.28
C LEU A 52 2.52 -15.05 16.85
N PHE A 53 1.75 -16.13 16.86
CA PHE A 53 0.31 -16.08 16.59
C PHE A 53 -0.41 -15.16 17.59
N ASN A 54 -0.14 -15.30 18.90
CA ASN A 54 -0.77 -14.50 19.95
C ASN A 54 -0.37 -13.02 19.84
N ARG A 55 0.90 -12.70 19.53
CA ARG A 55 1.33 -11.31 19.27
C ARG A 55 0.57 -10.70 18.11
N CYS A 56 0.38 -11.44 17.01
CA CYS A 56 -0.41 -10.98 15.87
C CYS A 56 -1.89 -10.75 16.25
N VAL A 57 -2.47 -11.61 17.07
CA VAL A 57 -3.81 -11.43 17.60
C VAL A 57 -3.91 -10.15 18.46
N TYR A 58 -2.92 -9.91 19.30
CA TYR A 58 -2.86 -8.68 20.09
C TYR A 58 -2.75 -7.44 19.19
N TRP A 59 -1.87 -7.50 18.18
CA TRP A 59 -1.75 -6.45 17.19
C TRP A 59 -3.08 -6.18 16.45
N LEU A 60 -3.77 -7.21 15.98
CA LEU A 60 -5.08 -7.07 15.31
C LEU A 60 -6.09 -6.33 16.18
N ASN A 61 -6.12 -6.65 17.48
CA ASN A 61 -7.05 -6.02 18.43
C ASN A 61 -6.75 -4.53 18.66
N GLY A 62 -5.49 -4.11 18.53
CA GLY A 62 -5.09 -2.71 18.64
C GLY A 62 -5.15 -1.93 17.32
N TYR A 63 -4.94 -2.60 16.20
CA TYR A 63 -4.87 -1.96 14.88
C TYR A 63 -6.26 -1.70 14.27
N TYR A 64 -7.19 -2.64 14.41
CA TYR A 64 -8.52 -2.55 13.81
C TYR A 64 -9.59 -2.19 14.87
N LYS A 65 -10.48 -1.24 14.51
CA LYS A 65 -11.63 -0.88 15.37
C LYS A 65 -12.59 -2.04 15.65
N SER A 66 -12.68 -2.99 14.71
CA SER A 66 -13.58 -4.15 14.81
C SER A 66 -12.85 -5.40 14.34
N PRO A 67 -11.88 -5.92 15.11
CA PRO A 67 -11.04 -7.04 14.72
C PRO A 67 -11.83 -8.31 14.38
N THR A 68 -12.93 -8.57 15.08
CA THR A 68 -13.83 -9.71 14.81
C THR A 68 -14.48 -9.62 13.42
N ARG A 69 -14.83 -8.42 12.94
CA ARG A 69 -15.39 -8.24 11.59
C ARG A 69 -14.34 -8.39 10.51
N VAL A 70 -13.10 -8.00 10.81
CA VAL A 70 -11.98 -8.07 9.88
C VAL A 70 -11.47 -9.49 9.72
N THR A 71 -11.35 -10.23 10.83
CA THR A 71 -10.78 -11.59 10.84
C THR A 71 -11.78 -12.62 10.34
N GLN A 72 -11.43 -13.28 9.23
CA GLN A 72 -12.25 -14.35 8.63
C GLN A 72 -11.79 -15.74 9.10
N ILE A 73 -10.49 -15.94 9.27
CA ILE A 73 -9.86 -17.16 9.74
C ILE A 73 -8.90 -16.81 10.87
N ARG A 74 -9.00 -17.58 11.97
CA ARG A 74 -8.11 -17.50 13.12
C ARG A 74 -7.86 -18.91 13.62
N ASP A 75 -6.88 -19.57 13.00
CA ASP A 75 -6.61 -20.99 13.22
C ASP A 75 -5.21 -21.16 13.82
N VAL A 76 -5.16 -21.46 15.12
CA VAL A 76 -3.92 -21.70 15.87
C VAL A 76 -3.27 -23.02 15.43
N ALA A 77 -4.07 -24.03 15.09
CA ALA A 77 -3.55 -25.35 14.75
C ALA A 77 -2.68 -25.27 13.46
N THR A 78 -3.21 -24.63 12.44
CA THR A 78 -2.46 -24.38 11.18
C THR A 78 -1.51 -23.18 11.27
N GLY A 79 -1.61 -22.37 12.32
CA GLY A 79 -0.83 -21.13 12.45
C GLY A 79 -1.19 -20.12 11.36
N LYS A 80 -2.48 -19.91 11.09
CA LYS A 80 -2.96 -19.01 10.04
C LYS A 80 -3.99 -18.02 10.56
N ILE A 81 -3.80 -16.76 10.19
CA ILE A 81 -4.81 -15.71 10.31
C ILE A 81 -5.07 -15.16 8.92
N LEU A 82 -6.37 -15.01 8.54
CA LEU A 82 -6.79 -14.36 7.32
C LEU A 82 -7.84 -13.32 7.67
N GLY A 83 -7.72 -12.13 7.08
CA GLY A 83 -8.69 -11.06 7.26
C GLY A 83 -8.95 -10.29 5.99
N LYS A 84 -10.08 -9.57 5.99
CA LYS A 84 -10.49 -8.66 4.91
C LYS A 84 -10.82 -7.30 5.48
N HIS A 85 -10.32 -6.27 4.84
CA HIS A 85 -10.60 -4.89 5.26
C HIS A 85 -10.55 -3.93 4.07
N SER A 86 -10.73 -2.64 4.34
CA SER A 86 -10.61 -1.61 3.32
C SER A 86 -10.03 -0.32 3.89
N PHE A 87 -9.40 0.49 3.03
CA PHE A 87 -8.94 1.83 3.35
C PHE A 87 -9.35 2.83 2.27
N PRO A 88 -9.48 4.12 2.60
CA PRO A 88 -9.87 5.16 1.64
C PRO A 88 -8.71 5.55 0.72
N LEU A 89 -9.06 5.97 -0.52
CA LEU A 89 -8.18 6.71 -1.42
C LEU A 89 -8.68 8.15 -1.54
N TYR A 90 -7.74 9.07 -1.68
CA TYR A 90 -7.99 10.49 -1.72
C TYR A 90 -7.48 11.10 -3.01
N THR A 91 -8.14 12.16 -3.45
CA THR A 91 -7.67 13.04 -4.52
C THR A 91 -7.66 14.47 -3.98
N PHE A 92 -6.61 15.21 -4.32
CA PHE A 92 -6.54 16.62 -3.95
C PHE A 92 -7.49 17.41 -4.84
N ASP A 93 -8.44 18.12 -4.22
CA ASP A 93 -9.34 19.02 -4.90
C ASP A 93 -8.77 20.44 -4.85
N THR A 94 -8.43 20.99 -6.00
CA THR A 94 -7.84 22.33 -6.14
C THR A 94 -8.82 23.45 -5.85
N VAL A 95 -10.13 23.20 -5.95
CA VAL A 95 -11.18 24.20 -5.69
C VAL A 95 -11.36 24.39 -4.18
N SER A 96 -11.51 23.30 -3.44
CA SER A 96 -11.66 23.35 -1.99
C SER A 96 -10.32 23.36 -1.24
N ASN A 97 -9.20 23.18 -1.94
CA ASN A 97 -7.84 23.05 -1.40
C ASN A 97 -7.73 21.95 -0.31
N THR A 98 -8.44 20.84 -0.50
CA THR A 98 -8.50 19.73 0.46
C THR A 98 -8.40 18.38 -0.22
N ASN A 99 -8.04 17.34 0.57
CA ASN A 99 -8.10 15.96 0.11
C ASN A 99 -9.54 15.44 0.28
N ILE A 100 -10.18 15.07 -0.83
CA ILE A 100 -11.51 14.47 -0.84
C ILE A 100 -11.38 12.96 -1.06
N LYS A 101 -12.18 12.18 -0.31
CA LYS A 101 -12.27 10.75 -0.49
C LYS A 101 -12.99 10.42 -1.79
N THR A 102 -12.29 9.78 -2.72
CA THR A 102 -12.82 9.48 -4.07
C THR A 102 -13.06 8.00 -4.31
N ALA A 103 -12.37 7.14 -3.57
CA ALA A 103 -12.51 5.70 -3.68
C ALA A 103 -12.14 5.00 -2.36
N LYS A 104 -12.25 3.68 -2.33
CA LYS A 104 -11.68 2.82 -1.28
C LYS A 104 -11.02 1.61 -1.92
N VAL A 105 -10.05 1.03 -1.24
CA VAL A 105 -9.43 -0.24 -1.62
C VAL A 105 -9.88 -1.32 -0.68
N ASN A 106 -10.47 -2.38 -1.21
CA ASN A 106 -10.63 -3.63 -0.48
C ASN A 106 -9.36 -4.46 -0.62
N TYR A 107 -8.99 -5.19 0.40
CA TYR A 107 -7.84 -6.09 0.39
C TYR A 107 -8.06 -7.29 1.31
N THR A 108 -7.38 -8.37 0.99
CA THR A 108 -7.25 -9.55 1.84
C THR A 108 -5.84 -9.62 2.39
N PHE A 109 -5.69 -9.87 3.68
CA PHE A 109 -4.39 -10.16 4.27
C PHE A 109 -4.35 -11.57 4.87
N THR A 110 -3.20 -12.19 4.79
CA THR A 110 -2.92 -13.48 5.42
C THR A 110 -1.62 -13.38 6.20
N VAL A 111 -1.60 -13.88 7.44
CA VAL A 111 -0.38 -14.05 8.23
C VAL A 111 -0.24 -15.51 8.62
N MET A 112 0.91 -16.11 8.32
CA MET A 112 1.22 -17.52 8.60
C MET A 112 2.43 -17.61 9.50
N PHE A 113 2.35 -18.46 10.52
CA PHE A 113 3.35 -18.56 11.58
C PHE A 113 4.03 -19.92 11.59
N LYS A 114 5.34 -19.89 11.83
CA LYS A 114 6.20 -21.03 12.17
C LYS A 114 7.10 -20.60 13.32
N ASP A 115 7.75 -21.55 13.98
CA ASP A 115 8.75 -21.23 15.01
C ASP A 115 9.85 -20.35 14.41
N GLY A 116 10.15 -19.23 15.08
CA GLY A 116 11.19 -18.29 14.71
C GLY A 116 10.91 -17.41 13.49
N ARG A 117 9.71 -17.46 12.88
CA ARG A 117 9.36 -16.62 11.73
C ARG A 117 7.86 -16.57 11.45
N TYR A 118 7.46 -15.52 10.74
CA TYR A 118 6.13 -15.42 10.13
C TYR A 118 6.21 -14.87 8.71
N LYS A 119 5.20 -15.16 7.92
CA LYS A 119 5.01 -14.59 6.59
C LYS A 119 3.70 -13.81 6.58
N TRP A 120 3.74 -12.57 6.13
CA TRP A 120 2.54 -11.82 5.81
C TRP A 120 2.35 -11.72 4.29
N GLN A 121 1.12 -11.55 3.85
CA GLN A 121 0.73 -11.37 2.46
C GLN A 121 -0.51 -10.50 2.38
N ILE A 122 -0.55 -9.59 1.42
CA ILE A 122 -1.72 -8.80 1.04
C ILE A 122 -1.96 -9.02 -0.44
N ASP A 123 -3.18 -9.41 -0.78
CA ASP A 123 -3.65 -9.69 -2.14
C ASP A 123 -5.14 -9.37 -2.31
N GLU A 124 -5.74 -9.79 -3.41
CA GLU A 124 -7.15 -9.50 -3.75
C GLU A 124 -7.48 -8.00 -3.63
N LEU A 125 -6.58 -7.15 -4.16
CA LEU A 125 -6.73 -5.70 -4.09
C LEU A 125 -7.72 -5.21 -5.15
N GLU A 126 -8.81 -4.57 -4.72
CA GLU A 126 -9.82 -3.99 -5.60
C GLU A 126 -10.07 -2.53 -5.24
N VAL A 127 -9.96 -1.64 -6.21
CA VAL A 127 -10.37 -0.23 -6.05
C VAL A 127 -11.87 -0.11 -6.33
N ILE A 128 -12.59 0.45 -5.36
CA ILE A 128 -14.04 0.65 -5.41
C ILE A 128 -14.32 2.16 -5.46
N SER A 129 -14.79 2.62 -6.60
CA SER A 129 -15.39 3.95 -6.78
C SER A 129 -16.83 3.74 -7.26
N ASN A 130 -17.17 4.18 -8.46
CA ASN A 130 -18.44 3.84 -9.10
C ASN A 130 -18.50 2.39 -9.62
N LYS A 131 -17.33 1.79 -9.84
CA LYS A 131 -17.15 0.41 -10.27
C LYS A 131 -16.05 -0.24 -9.42
N LYS A 132 -16.02 -1.57 -9.40
CA LYS A 132 -14.91 -2.35 -8.90
C LYS A 132 -13.86 -2.50 -10.01
N VAL A 133 -12.62 -2.21 -9.69
CA VAL A 133 -11.49 -2.36 -10.60
C VAL A 133 -10.40 -3.13 -9.87
N PRO A 134 -10.05 -4.36 -10.31
CA PRO A 134 -8.88 -5.08 -9.82
C PRO A 134 -7.61 -4.25 -10.01
N LEU A 135 -6.69 -4.35 -9.06
CA LEU A 135 -5.47 -3.54 -9.12
C LEU A 135 -4.61 -3.90 -10.34
N GLU A 136 -4.69 -5.14 -10.80
CA GLU A 136 -4.01 -5.65 -11.99
C GLU A 136 -4.39 -4.87 -13.27
N GLU A 137 -5.63 -4.40 -13.36
CA GLU A 137 -6.06 -3.58 -14.50
C GLU A 137 -5.44 -2.18 -14.47
N MET A 138 -5.19 -1.64 -13.26
CA MET A 138 -4.70 -0.28 -13.08
C MET A 138 -3.22 -0.09 -13.41
N ILE A 139 -2.43 -1.16 -13.39
CA ILE A 139 -1.00 -1.11 -13.72
C ILE A 139 -0.71 -1.16 -15.23
N ASN A 140 -1.69 -1.52 -16.05
CA ASN A 140 -1.52 -1.60 -17.51
C ASN A 140 -1.70 -0.23 -18.15
N LYS A 141 -0.62 0.50 -18.36
CA LYS A 141 -0.62 1.83 -18.99
C LYS A 141 -1.09 1.82 -20.45
N ASN A 142 -1.07 0.65 -21.10
CA ASN A 142 -1.53 0.47 -22.49
C ASN A 142 -3.02 0.13 -22.58
N ASP A 143 -3.71 -0.08 -21.45
CA ASP A 143 -5.15 -0.31 -21.45
C ASP A 143 -5.88 0.99 -21.85
N PRO A 144 -6.83 0.94 -22.83
CA PRO A 144 -7.61 2.12 -23.23
C PRO A 144 -8.39 2.77 -22.07
N ARG A 145 -8.61 2.02 -20.98
CA ARG A 145 -9.30 2.49 -19.79
C ARG A 145 -8.35 3.14 -18.77
N TYR A 146 -7.01 3.11 -19.03
CA TYR A 146 -6.02 3.67 -18.13
C TYR A 146 -6.29 5.16 -17.86
N LYS A 147 -6.20 5.55 -16.60
CA LYS A 147 -6.40 6.91 -16.15
C LYS A 147 -5.16 7.43 -15.44
N LYS A 148 -4.77 8.67 -15.69
CA LYS A 148 -3.59 9.28 -15.05
C LYS A 148 -3.68 9.32 -13.52
N GLU A 149 -4.88 9.55 -12.97
CA GLU A 149 -5.11 9.53 -11.54
C GLU A 149 -4.80 8.18 -10.87
N TRP A 150 -4.82 7.07 -11.63
CA TRP A 150 -4.48 5.75 -11.12
C TRP A 150 -3.04 5.66 -10.58
N LYS A 151 -2.13 6.44 -11.14
CA LYS A 151 -0.76 6.53 -10.61
C LYS A 151 -0.74 7.00 -9.15
N SER A 152 -1.51 8.06 -8.83
CA SER A 152 -1.65 8.53 -7.44
C SER A 152 -2.29 7.48 -6.53
N TYR A 153 -3.31 6.75 -7.02
CA TYR A 153 -3.92 5.67 -6.26
C TYR A 153 -2.95 4.53 -5.98
N LEU A 154 -2.18 4.11 -6.98
CA LEU A 154 -1.16 3.07 -6.83
C LEU A 154 -0.09 3.47 -5.80
N THR A 155 0.34 4.73 -5.79
CA THR A 155 1.25 5.26 -4.78
C THR A 155 0.65 5.17 -3.39
N GLN A 156 -0.59 5.66 -3.19
CA GLN A 156 -1.28 5.58 -1.89
C GLN A 156 -1.46 4.14 -1.41
N ILE A 157 -1.69 3.20 -2.33
CA ILE A 157 -1.81 1.77 -2.02
C ILE A 157 -0.47 1.21 -1.55
N ALA A 158 0.62 1.50 -2.26
CA ALA A 158 1.96 1.05 -1.87
C ALA A 158 2.37 1.61 -0.50
N ASP A 159 2.12 2.91 -0.26
CA ASP A 159 2.41 3.58 1.01
C ASP A 159 1.58 3.01 2.16
N PHE A 160 0.28 2.73 1.92
CA PHE A 160 -0.57 2.07 2.91
C PHE A 160 -0.04 0.70 3.28
N ILE A 161 0.30 -0.14 2.29
CA ILE A 161 0.77 -1.51 2.53
C ILE A 161 2.12 -1.49 3.25
N LYS A 162 3.01 -0.57 2.87
CA LYS A 162 4.26 -0.37 3.61
C LYS A 162 4.02 0.00 5.06
N SER A 163 3.16 0.98 5.33
CA SER A 163 2.81 1.40 6.69
C SER A 163 2.14 0.27 7.49
N TRP A 164 1.29 -0.53 6.84
CA TRP A 164 0.63 -1.68 7.46
C TRP A 164 1.66 -2.76 7.85
N SER A 165 2.59 -3.11 6.96
CA SER A 165 3.63 -4.09 7.25
C SER A 165 4.60 -3.61 8.31
N ASP A 166 5.08 -2.37 8.22
CA ASP A 166 5.97 -1.77 9.22
C ASP A 166 5.34 -1.80 10.62
N ASN A 167 4.04 -1.47 10.71
CA ASN A 167 3.30 -1.50 11.98
C ASN A 167 3.14 -2.93 12.52
N LEU A 168 2.82 -3.90 11.64
CA LEU A 168 2.79 -5.31 12.02
C LEU A 168 4.16 -5.74 12.57
N GLU A 169 5.23 -5.50 11.82
CA GLU A 169 6.58 -5.91 12.18
C GLU A 169 7.03 -5.32 13.50
N GLU A 170 6.74 -4.03 13.74
CA GLU A 170 7.08 -3.36 15.02
C GLU A 170 6.31 -3.98 16.19
N LYS A 171 5.03 -4.27 16.02
CA LYS A 171 4.19 -4.83 17.10
C LYS A 171 4.42 -6.32 17.35
N MET A 172 5.00 -7.02 16.36
CA MET A 172 5.36 -8.43 16.50
C MET A 172 6.65 -8.68 17.29
N LYS A 173 7.46 -7.64 17.55
CA LYS A 173 8.66 -7.74 18.39
C LYS A 173 8.31 -8.14 19.82
N PRO A 174 9.15 -8.92 20.49
CA PRO A 174 8.97 -9.24 21.90
C PRO A 174 9.07 -7.98 22.79
N GLU A 175 8.47 -8.03 23.97
CA GLU A 175 8.39 -6.85 24.88
C GLU A 175 9.75 -6.39 25.40
N ASP A 176 10.68 -7.32 25.61
CA ASP A 176 12.06 -7.05 26.00
C ASP A 176 12.82 -6.24 24.94
N ALA A 177 12.63 -6.55 23.66
CA ALA A 177 13.22 -5.78 22.56
C ALA A 177 12.63 -4.35 22.41
N LYS A 178 11.47 -4.09 23.01
CA LYS A 178 10.87 -2.74 23.05
C LYS A 178 11.46 -1.87 24.15
N LYS A 179 11.84 -2.46 25.28
CA LYS A 179 12.45 -1.76 26.43
C LYS A 179 13.87 -1.27 26.13
N GLU A 180 14.67 -2.05 25.40
CA GLU A 180 16.03 -1.64 25.01
C GLU A 180 16.07 -0.37 24.16
N LYS A 181 14.99 -0.07 23.40
CA LYS A 181 14.91 1.17 22.60
C LYS A 181 14.51 2.40 23.39
N ASP A 182 13.80 2.24 24.51
CA ASP A 182 13.37 3.36 25.35
C ASP A 182 14.44 3.78 26.36
N ASP A 183 15.44 2.91 26.61
CA ASP A 183 16.55 3.17 27.58
C ASP A 183 17.80 3.81 26.90
N ASP A 184 17.79 4.03 25.58
CA ASP A 184 18.93 4.52 24.79
C ASP A 184 18.81 6.05 24.52
N TRP A 185 18.89 6.85 25.64
CA TRP A 185 18.97 8.32 25.58
C TRP A 185 19.89 8.91 26.64
#